data_e46366dbd237c953b583b0da2ab4dc7d
#
_entry.id   e46366dbd237c953b583b0da2ab4dc7d
#
_cell.length_a   1.000
_cell.length_b   1.000
_cell.length_c   1.000
_cell.angle_alpha   90.00
_cell.angle_beta   90.00
_cell.angle_gamma   90.00
#
_symmetry.space_group_name_H-M   'P 1'
#
loop_
_entity.id
_entity.type
_entity.pdbx_description
1 polymer ?
#
loop_
_entity_poly.entity_id
_entity_poly.type
_entity_poly.pdbx_seq_one_letter_code
_entity_poly.pdbx_strand_id
1 'polypeptide(L)'
;MNLKEYIPVVPNWPKPGVNFLDISGITINPLAMSYCVERLVKCITDNDITSIVAVDSRGFLFAGAAGIQSATPVVLARKKGKLPGECYSHTYATEYSTDTVELQKNSVLGARPLIMDDLLATGGTILAVNYLIKQNFTVESVFAAVVINLKFLPGEKQLADHSILLTSIVNYE
;
A
#
# COMPACT_ATOMS: atom_id res chain seq x y z
N MET A 1 -0.72 -0.39 -21.67
CA MET A 1 0.65 0.10 -21.38
C MET A 1 1.42 -1.02 -20.71
N ASN A 2 2.67 -1.26 -21.09
CA ASN A 2 3.57 -2.19 -20.38
C ASN A 2 4.35 -1.40 -19.30
N LEU A 3 3.88 -1.43 -18.07
CA LEU A 3 4.50 -0.67 -16.98
C LEU A 3 5.90 -1.16 -16.59
N LYS A 4 6.27 -2.42 -16.92
CA LYS A 4 7.61 -2.95 -16.61
C LYS A 4 8.73 -2.14 -17.29
N GLU A 5 8.44 -1.48 -18.41
CA GLU A 5 9.37 -0.60 -19.11
C GLU A 5 9.71 0.69 -18.33
N TYR A 6 8.85 1.05 -17.38
CA TYR A 6 9.01 2.23 -16.51
C TYR A 6 9.50 1.86 -15.10
N ILE A 7 9.84 0.61 -14.84
CA ILE A 7 10.29 0.11 -13.54
C ILE A 7 11.69 -0.50 -13.72
N PRO A 8 12.75 0.32 -13.77
CA PRO A 8 14.11 -0.20 -13.87
C PRO A 8 14.47 -1.03 -12.63
N VAL A 9 15.28 -2.06 -12.87
CA VAL A 9 15.84 -2.89 -11.79
C VAL A 9 17.21 -2.32 -11.42
N VAL A 10 17.38 -1.97 -10.16
CA VAL A 10 18.67 -1.55 -9.59
C VAL A 10 19.26 -2.74 -8.82
N PRO A 11 20.30 -3.40 -9.36
CA PRO A 11 20.87 -4.57 -8.72
C PRO A 11 21.68 -4.19 -7.48
N ASN A 12 21.69 -5.09 -6.49
CA ASN A 12 22.47 -4.95 -5.26
C ASN A 12 22.14 -3.68 -4.43
N TRP A 13 20.91 -3.21 -4.45
CA TRP A 13 20.46 -2.08 -3.64
C TRP A 13 19.27 -2.46 -2.73
N PRO A 14 19.22 -2.02 -1.45
CA PRO A 14 20.22 -1.25 -0.70
C PRO A 14 21.42 -2.08 -0.22
N LYS A 15 21.43 -3.38 -0.50
CA LYS A 15 22.50 -4.30 -0.12
C LYS A 15 22.71 -5.39 -1.18
N PRO A 16 23.90 -6.04 -1.22
CA PRO A 16 24.17 -7.12 -2.15
C PRO A 16 23.11 -8.23 -2.14
N GLY A 17 22.73 -8.70 -3.34
CA GLY A 17 21.73 -9.73 -3.55
C GLY A 17 20.27 -9.22 -3.69
N VAL A 18 20.00 -7.94 -3.41
CA VAL A 18 18.68 -7.35 -3.57
C VAL A 18 18.57 -6.69 -4.94
N ASN A 19 17.56 -7.08 -5.72
CA ASN A 19 17.18 -6.42 -6.97
C ASN A 19 16.03 -5.46 -6.65
N PHE A 20 16.33 -4.17 -6.54
CA PHE A 20 15.34 -3.16 -6.20
C PHE A 20 14.57 -2.72 -7.44
N LEU A 21 13.25 -2.71 -7.35
CA LEU A 21 12.36 -2.19 -8.38
C LEU A 21 12.11 -0.70 -8.13
N ASP A 22 12.64 0.13 -9.01
CA ASP A 22 12.55 1.57 -8.86
C ASP A 22 11.29 2.12 -9.55
N ILE A 23 10.39 2.69 -8.76
CA ILE A 23 9.15 3.30 -9.25
C ILE A 23 9.35 4.72 -9.82
N SER A 24 10.56 5.29 -9.72
CA SER A 24 10.80 6.67 -10.18
C SER A 24 10.52 6.84 -11.67
N GLY A 25 10.74 5.81 -12.48
CA GLY A 25 10.36 5.83 -13.90
C GLY A 25 8.84 5.97 -14.13
N ILE A 26 8.01 5.48 -13.21
CA ILE A 26 6.55 5.74 -13.25
C ILE A 26 6.26 7.19 -12.85
N THR A 27 6.86 7.65 -11.76
CA THR A 27 6.52 8.97 -11.18
C THR A 27 6.99 10.14 -12.03
N ILE A 28 8.09 10.00 -12.78
CA ILE A 28 8.56 11.03 -13.73
C ILE A 28 7.83 11.01 -15.07
N ASN A 29 7.05 9.96 -15.36
CA ASN A 29 6.28 9.84 -16.60
C ASN A 29 4.78 10.04 -16.32
N PRO A 30 4.19 11.19 -16.74
CA PRO A 30 2.78 11.47 -16.45
C PRO A 30 1.80 10.44 -17.02
N LEU A 31 2.10 9.82 -18.17
CA LEU A 31 1.22 8.80 -18.77
C LEU A 31 1.28 7.47 -18.00
N ALA A 32 2.46 7.06 -17.54
CA ALA A 32 2.61 5.87 -16.71
C ALA A 32 1.94 6.08 -15.33
N MET A 33 2.11 7.27 -14.73
CA MET A 33 1.46 7.62 -13.48
C MET A 33 -0.07 7.65 -13.62
N SER A 34 -0.60 8.30 -14.67
CA SER A 34 -2.04 8.34 -14.96
C SER A 34 -2.61 6.93 -15.13
N TYR A 35 -1.93 6.07 -15.88
CA TYR A 35 -2.34 4.68 -16.04
C TYR A 35 -2.45 3.92 -14.71
N CYS A 36 -1.48 4.12 -13.80
CA CYS A 36 -1.55 3.52 -12.46
C CYS A 36 -2.75 4.06 -11.67
N VAL A 37 -2.93 5.38 -11.66
CA VAL A 37 -4.02 6.04 -10.94
C VAL A 37 -5.38 5.59 -11.44
N GLU A 38 -5.59 5.51 -12.75
CA GLU A 38 -6.84 5.01 -13.35
C GLU A 38 -7.19 3.59 -12.87
N ARG A 39 -6.19 2.70 -12.77
CA ARG A 39 -6.40 1.33 -12.27
C ARG A 39 -6.74 1.29 -10.78
N LEU A 40 -6.12 2.16 -9.99
CA LEU A 40 -6.41 2.30 -8.56
C LEU A 40 -7.80 2.91 -8.33
N VAL A 41 -8.18 3.92 -9.10
CA VAL A 41 -9.53 4.51 -9.06
C VAL A 41 -10.58 3.47 -9.44
N LYS A 42 -10.33 2.65 -10.46
CA LYS A 42 -11.23 1.55 -10.81
C LYS A 42 -11.38 0.57 -9.64
N CYS A 43 -10.30 0.19 -8.98
CA CYS A 43 -10.36 -0.66 -7.78
C CYS A 43 -11.21 -0.03 -6.67
N ILE A 44 -11.05 1.28 -6.43
CA ILE A 44 -11.83 2.03 -5.44
C ILE A 44 -13.32 1.98 -5.77
N THR A 45 -13.69 2.26 -7.02
CA THR A 45 -15.09 2.31 -7.46
C THR A 45 -15.72 0.91 -7.46
N ASP A 46 -15.05 -0.09 -8.02
CA ASP A 46 -15.59 -1.46 -8.15
C ASP A 46 -15.84 -2.14 -6.79
N ASN A 47 -15.16 -1.68 -5.73
CA ASN A 47 -15.25 -2.26 -4.40
C ASN A 47 -15.92 -1.35 -3.36
N ASP A 48 -16.55 -0.24 -3.76
CA ASP A 48 -17.21 0.73 -2.87
C ASP A 48 -16.31 1.16 -1.70
N ILE A 49 -15.05 1.47 -1.98
CA ILE A 49 -14.06 1.82 -0.98
C ILE A 49 -14.44 3.14 -0.28
N THR A 50 -14.42 3.15 1.03
CA THR A 50 -14.84 4.30 1.85
C THR A 50 -13.68 5.21 2.27
N SER A 51 -12.46 4.69 2.29
CA SER A 51 -11.25 5.46 2.56
C SER A 51 -10.01 4.73 2.02
N ILE A 52 -8.95 5.48 1.77
CA ILE A 52 -7.64 4.95 1.41
C ILE A 52 -6.72 5.10 2.63
N VAL A 53 -6.11 4.01 3.08
CA VAL A 53 -5.06 4.03 4.11
C VAL A 53 -3.71 3.92 3.41
N ALA A 54 -3.07 5.07 3.22
CA ALA A 54 -1.82 5.20 2.49
C ALA A 54 -0.61 4.83 3.34
N VAL A 55 0.24 3.94 2.84
CA VAL A 55 1.44 3.47 3.56
C VAL A 55 2.65 4.39 3.29
N ASP A 56 3.36 4.76 4.35
CA ASP A 56 4.60 5.57 4.31
C ASP A 56 5.74 4.81 3.62
N SER A 57 6.34 5.33 2.53
CA SER A 57 6.16 6.68 2.02
C SER A 57 5.75 6.71 0.54
N ARG A 58 6.18 5.73 -0.26
CA ARG A 58 5.95 5.74 -1.72
C ARG A 58 4.48 5.51 -2.06
N GLY A 59 3.75 4.78 -1.23
CA GLY A 59 2.31 4.61 -1.36
C GLY A 59 1.52 5.93 -1.34
N PHE A 60 2.05 6.98 -0.69
CA PHE A 60 1.41 8.30 -0.63
C PHE A 60 1.20 8.95 -1.99
N LEU A 61 2.12 8.73 -2.93
CA LEU A 61 2.04 9.33 -4.27
C LEU A 61 0.80 8.82 -5.02
N PHE A 62 0.58 7.52 -4.98
CA PHE A 62 -0.55 6.88 -5.65
C PHE A 62 -1.86 7.12 -4.91
N ALA A 63 -1.84 7.00 -3.58
CA ALA A 63 -3.01 7.21 -2.74
C ALA A 63 -3.56 8.63 -2.83
N GLY A 64 -2.68 9.65 -2.81
CA GLY A 64 -3.07 11.04 -2.95
C GLY A 64 -3.71 11.32 -4.31
N ALA A 65 -3.10 10.83 -5.40
CA ALA A 65 -3.63 11.02 -6.74
C ALA A 65 -4.96 10.27 -6.95
N ALA A 66 -5.04 9.01 -6.50
CA ALA A 66 -6.27 8.22 -6.60
C ALA A 66 -7.39 8.79 -5.72
N GLY A 67 -7.07 9.26 -4.51
CA GLY A 67 -8.02 9.87 -3.58
C GLY A 67 -8.66 11.12 -4.15
N ILE A 68 -7.88 12.02 -4.77
CA ILE A 68 -8.40 13.22 -5.43
C ILE A 68 -9.32 12.83 -6.59
N GLN A 69 -8.87 11.90 -7.46
CA GLN A 69 -9.63 11.53 -8.65
C GLN A 69 -10.92 10.76 -8.34
N SER A 70 -10.95 9.98 -7.26
CA SER A 70 -12.14 9.22 -6.82
C SER A 70 -12.99 9.95 -5.77
N ALA A 71 -12.59 11.14 -5.32
CA ALA A 71 -13.19 11.85 -4.19
C ALA A 71 -13.23 10.99 -2.89
N THR A 72 -12.21 10.13 -2.69
CA THR A 72 -12.12 9.23 -1.54
C THR A 72 -11.13 9.77 -0.52
N PRO A 73 -11.48 9.87 0.80
CA PRO A 73 -10.59 10.39 1.82
C PRO A 73 -9.33 9.51 1.98
N VAL A 74 -8.19 10.17 2.26
CA VAL A 74 -6.89 9.50 2.46
C VAL A 74 -6.45 9.66 3.91
N VAL A 75 -6.19 8.54 4.57
CA VAL A 75 -5.63 8.44 5.92
C VAL A 75 -4.19 7.94 5.82
N LEU A 76 -3.29 8.48 6.64
CA LEU A 76 -1.88 8.13 6.57
C LEU A 76 -1.53 7.03 7.59
N ALA A 77 -0.97 5.92 7.12
CA ALA A 77 -0.28 4.93 7.94
C ALA A 77 1.21 5.21 7.90
N ARG A 78 1.80 5.60 9.04
CA ARG A 78 3.17 6.06 9.09
C ARG A 78 4.03 5.32 10.10
N LYS A 79 5.34 5.40 9.91
CA LYS A 79 6.32 4.92 10.89
C LYS A 79 6.19 5.70 12.20
N LYS A 80 6.53 5.05 13.31
CA LYS A 80 6.43 5.59 14.68
C LYS A 80 7.02 7.00 14.77
N GLY A 81 6.25 7.90 15.41
CA GLY A 81 6.65 9.28 15.67
C GLY A 81 6.57 10.21 14.44
N LYS A 82 5.95 9.78 13.34
CA LYS A 82 5.74 10.61 12.14
C LYS A 82 4.35 11.23 12.06
N LEU A 83 3.43 10.84 12.94
CA LEU A 83 2.08 11.40 13.02
C LEU A 83 1.94 12.29 14.26
N PRO A 84 1.27 13.45 14.18
CA PRO A 84 0.96 14.27 15.34
C PRO A 84 -0.24 13.71 16.11
N GLY A 85 -0.33 14.05 17.39
CA GLY A 85 -1.47 13.68 18.25
C GLY A 85 -1.45 12.23 18.72
N GLU A 86 -2.59 11.75 19.15
CA GLU A 86 -2.71 10.37 19.65
C GLU A 86 -2.84 9.37 18.52
N CYS A 87 -2.05 8.30 18.60
CA CYS A 87 -2.00 7.25 17.59
C CYS A 87 -2.23 5.86 18.19
N TYR A 88 -2.83 4.99 17.42
CA TYR A 88 -2.72 3.55 17.59
C TYR A 88 -1.42 3.08 16.94
N SER A 89 -0.68 2.19 17.62
CA SER A 89 0.61 1.70 17.15
C SER A 89 0.65 0.17 17.15
N HIS A 90 1.29 -0.41 16.15
CA HIS A 90 1.56 -1.84 16.10
C HIS A 90 3.00 -2.10 15.63
N THR A 91 3.73 -2.90 16.41
CA THR A 91 5.10 -3.33 16.08
C THR A 91 5.06 -4.72 15.47
N TYR A 92 5.74 -4.90 14.35
CA TYR A 92 5.79 -6.15 13.61
C TYR A 92 7.20 -6.48 13.17
N ALA A 93 7.47 -7.78 12.98
CA ALA A 93 8.75 -8.25 12.48
C ALA A 93 8.89 -7.97 10.98
N THR A 94 10.05 -7.51 10.58
CA THR A 94 10.49 -7.47 9.19
C THR A 94 11.57 -8.54 8.96
N GLU A 95 12.04 -8.71 7.74
CA GLU A 95 13.07 -9.71 7.44
C GLU A 95 14.37 -9.51 8.25
N TYR A 96 14.65 -8.30 8.72
CA TYR A 96 15.95 -7.96 9.34
C TYR A 96 15.84 -7.22 10.67
N SER A 97 14.64 -6.81 11.05
CA SER A 97 14.41 -5.97 12.23
C SER A 97 12.93 -6.01 12.65
N THR A 98 12.56 -5.14 13.57
CA THR A 98 11.16 -4.80 13.84
C THR A 98 10.87 -3.40 13.32
N ASP A 99 9.67 -3.20 12.79
CA ASP A 99 9.18 -1.87 12.43
C ASP A 99 7.86 -1.59 13.17
N THR A 100 7.49 -0.32 13.29
CA THR A 100 6.24 0.08 13.97
C THR A 100 5.47 1.01 13.05
N VAL A 101 4.21 0.68 12.79
CA VAL A 101 3.28 1.51 12.04
C VAL A 101 2.26 2.14 12.99
N GLU A 102 1.84 3.36 12.66
CA GLU A 102 0.88 4.15 13.42
C GLU A 102 -0.26 4.65 12.54
N LEU A 103 -1.46 4.72 13.15
CA LEU A 103 -2.65 5.41 12.63
C LEU A 103 -3.16 6.39 13.68
N GLN A 104 -3.56 7.60 13.28
CA GLN A 104 -4.16 8.55 14.21
C GLN A 104 -5.51 8.04 14.72
N LYS A 105 -5.77 8.21 16.04
CA LYS A 105 -7.01 7.75 16.68
C LYS A 105 -8.27 8.44 16.16
N ASN A 106 -8.14 9.67 15.67
CA ASN A 106 -9.24 10.45 15.10
C ASN A 106 -9.48 10.17 13.60
N SER A 107 -8.82 9.17 13.03
CA SER A 107 -9.05 8.77 11.64
C SER A 107 -10.46 8.22 11.44
N VAL A 108 -11.06 8.53 10.28
CA VAL A 108 -12.37 8.00 9.87
C VAL A 108 -12.16 7.12 8.64
N LEU A 109 -12.39 5.81 8.79
CA LEU A 109 -12.14 4.83 7.74
C LEU A 109 -13.40 4.41 6.98
N GLY A 110 -14.59 4.47 7.65
CA GLY A 110 -15.81 3.88 7.10
C GLY A 110 -15.75 2.34 7.08
N ALA A 111 -16.68 1.73 6.34
CA ALA A 111 -16.89 0.27 6.38
C ALA A 111 -15.85 -0.53 5.56
N ARG A 112 -15.30 0.05 4.50
CA ARG A 112 -14.50 -0.64 3.48
C ARG A 112 -13.20 0.12 3.16
N PRO A 113 -12.23 0.18 4.09
CA PRO A 113 -10.94 0.83 3.84
C PRO A 113 -10.06 0.02 2.87
N LEU A 114 -9.29 0.74 2.03
CA LEU A 114 -8.29 0.21 1.12
C LEU A 114 -6.88 0.58 1.60
N ILE A 115 -6.07 -0.40 1.98
CA ILE A 115 -4.65 -0.17 2.26
C ILE A 115 -3.91 -0.06 0.93
N MET A 116 -3.23 1.06 0.71
CA MET A 116 -2.54 1.33 -0.56
C MET A 116 -1.04 1.54 -0.34
N ASP A 117 -0.24 0.73 -1.05
CA ASP A 117 1.21 0.84 -1.07
C ASP A 117 1.74 0.79 -2.51
N ASP A 118 3.01 1.05 -2.71
CA ASP A 118 3.64 0.94 -4.03
C ASP A 118 4.01 -0.50 -4.39
N LEU A 119 4.43 -1.32 -3.42
CA LEU A 119 4.95 -2.66 -3.65
C LEU A 119 4.53 -3.64 -2.56
N LEU A 120 4.11 -4.83 -2.98
CA LEU A 120 3.91 -5.98 -2.10
C LEU A 120 5.07 -6.96 -2.24
N ALA A 121 5.81 -7.15 -1.14
CA ALA A 121 6.85 -8.18 -1.00
C ALA A 121 6.35 -9.29 -0.07
N THR A 122 6.72 -9.25 1.20
CA THR A 122 6.28 -10.26 2.20
C THR A 122 4.90 -9.99 2.79
N GLY A 123 4.35 -8.78 2.63
CA GLY A 123 3.04 -8.39 3.16
C GLY A 123 3.03 -7.86 4.59
N GLY A 124 4.16 -7.88 5.28
CA GLY A 124 4.24 -7.52 6.71
C GLY A 124 3.65 -6.15 7.04
N THR A 125 3.96 -5.12 6.26
CA THR A 125 3.46 -3.76 6.48
C THR A 125 1.94 -3.67 6.29
N ILE A 126 1.41 -4.25 5.21
CA ILE A 126 -0.05 -4.26 4.95
C ILE A 126 -0.78 -5.02 6.06
N LEU A 127 -0.24 -6.16 6.51
CA LEU A 127 -0.82 -6.93 7.61
C LEU A 127 -0.78 -6.17 8.93
N ALA A 128 0.29 -5.43 9.20
CA ALA A 128 0.39 -4.60 10.40
C ALA A 128 -0.66 -3.47 10.41
N VAL A 129 -0.85 -2.82 9.26
CA VAL A 129 -1.91 -1.80 9.08
C VAL A 129 -3.30 -2.42 9.21
N ASN A 130 -3.53 -3.59 8.59
CA ASN A 130 -4.80 -4.33 8.73
C ASN A 130 -5.09 -4.70 10.18
N TYR A 131 -4.07 -5.12 10.95
CA TYR A 131 -4.22 -5.38 12.38
C TYR A 131 -4.70 -4.14 13.13
N LEU A 132 -4.06 -2.98 12.93
CA LEU A 132 -4.48 -1.71 13.53
C LEU A 132 -5.93 -1.35 13.18
N ILE A 133 -6.30 -1.51 11.91
CA ILE A 133 -7.67 -1.23 11.43
C ILE A 133 -8.66 -2.12 12.17
N LYS A 134 -8.47 -3.43 12.16
CA LYS A 134 -9.41 -4.39 12.76
C LYS A 134 -9.52 -4.29 14.28
N GLN A 135 -8.45 -3.88 14.97
CA GLN A 135 -8.45 -3.73 16.42
C GLN A 135 -9.10 -2.44 16.92
N ASN A 136 -9.11 -1.38 16.10
CA ASN A 136 -9.43 -0.04 16.60
C ASN A 136 -10.58 0.64 15.84
N PHE A 137 -11.03 0.08 14.71
CA PHE A 137 -12.09 0.66 13.88
C PHE A 137 -13.16 -0.38 13.55
N THR A 138 -14.40 0.07 13.43
CA THR A 138 -15.49 -0.78 12.96
C THR A 138 -15.50 -0.81 11.43
N VAL A 139 -15.13 -1.96 10.84
CA VAL A 139 -15.05 -2.15 9.40
C VAL A 139 -15.72 -3.46 8.99
N GLU A 140 -16.31 -3.50 7.80
CA GLU A 140 -16.90 -4.71 7.21
C GLU A 140 -15.84 -5.59 6.54
N SER A 141 -14.99 -4.97 5.75
CA SER A 141 -13.91 -5.65 5.01
C SER A 141 -12.76 -4.70 4.76
N VAL A 142 -11.54 -5.26 4.66
CA VAL A 142 -10.32 -4.53 4.34
C VAL A 142 -9.80 -5.00 2.99
N PHE A 143 -9.40 -4.05 2.15
CA PHE A 143 -8.82 -4.28 0.83
C PHE A 143 -7.37 -3.83 0.80
N ALA A 144 -6.61 -4.33 -0.16
CA ALA A 144 -5.27 -3.86 -0.44
C ALA A 144 -5.09 -3.57 -1.94
N ALA A 145 -4.36 -2.52 -2.26
CA ALA A 145 -3.94 -2.22 -3.62
C ALA A 145 -2.46 -1.85 -3.66
N VAL A 146 -1.75 -2.39 -4.65
CA VAL A 146 -0.33 -2.09 -4.88
C VAL A 146 -0.06 -1.88 -6.36
N VAL A 147 0.95 -1.09 -6.67
CA VAL A 147 1.41 -0.95 -8.06
C VAL A 147 2.15 -2.21 -8.47
N ILE A 148 3.05 -2.71 -7.63
CA ILE A 148 3.92 -3.86 -7.93
C ILE A 148 3.62 -4.99 -6.93
N ASN A 149 3.40 -6.20 -7.46
CA ASN A 149 3.30 -7.42 -6.66
C ASN A 149 4.45 -8.37 -7.02
N LEU A 150 5.26 -8.75 -6.04
CA LEU A 150 6.34 -9.74 -6.18
C LEU A 150 5.78 -11.13 -5.85
N LYS A 151 5.19 -11.81 -6.83
CA LYS A 151 4.47 -13.08 -6.65
C LYS A 151 5.37 -14.23 -6.20
N PHE A 152 6.68 -14.15 -6.42
CA PHE A 152 7.65 -15.13 -5.91
C PHE A 152 7.88 -15.02 -4.40
N LEU A 153 7.33 -13.98 -3.74
CA LEU A 153 7.34 -13.79 -2.29
C LEU A 153 5.96 -14.11 -1.67
N PRO A 154 5.91 -14.39 -0.37
CA PRO A 154 4.69 -14.91 0.27
C PRO A 154 3.56 -13.87 0.46
N GLY A 155 3.76 -12.60 0.10
CA GLY A 155 2.84 -11.50 0.44
C GLY A 155 1.41 -11.71 -0.02
N GLU A 156 1.20 -12.07 -1.28
CA GLU A 156 -0.15 -12.31 -1.82
C GLU A 156 -0.89 -13.43 -1.06
N LYS A 157 -0.19 -14.53 -0.78
CA LYS A 157 -0.74 -15.63 0.02
C LYS A 157 -1.07 -15.18 1.43
N GLN A 158 -0.18 -14.43 2.09
CA GLN A 158 -0.41 -13.93 3.44
C GLN A 158 -1.62 -13.00 3.52
N LEU A 159 -1.81 -12.13 2.53
CA LEU A 159 -3.00 -11.28 2.47
C LEU A 159 -4.28 -12.13 2.30
N ALA A 160 -4.27 -13.12 1.43
CA ALA A 160 -5.40 -14.03 1.22
C ALA A 160 -5.76 -14.82 2.50
N ASP A 161 -4.75 -15.33 3.22
CA ASP A 161 -4.93 -16.03 4.51
C ASP A 161 -5.59 -15.14 5.58
N HIS A 162 -5.49 -13.81 5.45
CA HIS A 162 -6.15 -12.82 6.32
C HIS A 162 -7.44 -12.23 5.73
N SER A 163 -7.96 -12.82 4.65
CA SER A 163 -9.17 -12.36 3.95
C SER A 163 -9.07 -10.92 3.43
N ILE A 164 -7.89 -10.50 2.99
CA ILE A 164 -7.65 -9.21 2.34
C ILE A 164 -7.63 -9.42 0.83
N LEU A 165 -8.58 -8.80 0.13
CA LEU A 165 -8.62 -8.82 -1.34
C LEU A 165 -7.56 -7.88 -1.90
N LEU A 166 -6.64 -8.42 -2.71
CA LEU A 166 -5.54 -7.69 -3.32
C LEU A 166 -5.85 -7.28 -4.76
N THR A 167 -5.63 -6.02 -5.08
CA THR A 167 -5.48 -5.53 -6.45
C THR A 167 -4.03 -5.15 -6.71
N SER A 168 -3.44 -5.68 -7.76
CA SER A 168 -2.09 -5.29 -8.20
C SER A 168 -2.09 -4.88 -9.68
N ILE A 169 -1.25 -3.89 -10.04
CA ILE A 169 -1.21 -3.37 -11.42
C ILE A 169 -0.17 -4.13 -12.25
N VAL A 170 0.99 -4.42 -11.68
CA VAL A 170 2.07 -5.17 -12.32
C VAL A 170 2.50 -6.33 -11.43
N ASN A 171 2.67 -7.50 -12.05
CA ASN A 171 3.12 -8.71 -11.36
C ASN A 171 4.52 -9.12 -11.85
N TYR A 172 5.38 -9.47 -10.91
CA TYR A 172 6.67 -10.13 -11.13
C TYR A 172 6.59 -11.55 -10.58
N GLU A 173 6.77 -12.50 -11.49
CA GLU A 173 6.73 -13.95 -11.21
C GLU A 173 8.08 -14.43 -10.64
#